data_c373dff6837e187e8af5ea16e935ff27
#
_entry.id   c373dff6837e187e8af5ea16e935ff27
#
_cell.length_a   1.000
_cell.length_b   1.000
_cell.length_c   1.000
_cell.angle_alpha   90.00
_cell.angle_beta   90.00
_cell.angle_gamma   90.00
#
_symmetry.space_group_name_H-M   'P 1'
#
loop_
_entity.id
_entity.type
_entity.pdbx_description
1 polymer ?
#
loop_
_entity_poly.entity_id
_entity_poly.type
_entity_poly.pdbx_seq_one_letter_code
_entity_poly.pdbx_strand_id
1 'polypeptide(L)'
;LVRGRVSGLFTEIIRACKQADLPIAGADVLKISDELAVRDITALLRFLALPEDDLSLACALRSPLFGWTEQQLYTLAHHRPDKTYLWQALRGQTGLQGATLAILDDLRGQADFLRPYDLIARILTRHGGRKALIARLGDEAADGIDALLAQALAYETSDVPSLTGFLEWLDSDEVQVKRQMDAASDRI
;
A
#
# COMPACT_ATOMS: atom_id res chain seq x y z
N LEU A 1 31.94 6.81 -6.55
CA LEU A 1 31.51 5.41 -6.75
C LEU A 1 30.48 5.07 -5.65
N VAL A 2 29.21 4.96 -6.02
CA VAL A 2 28.14 4.57 -5.09
C VAL A 2 28.22 3.04 -4.91
N ARG A 3 28.59 2.59 -3.72
CA ARG A 3 28.78 1.17 -3.39
C ARG A 3 27.52 0.54 -2.77
N GLY A 4 26.37 0.72 -3.34
CA GLY A 4 25.17 0.05 -2.86
C GLY A 4 23.92 0.57 -3.55
N ARG A 5 23.14 -0.34 -4.10
CA ARG A 5 21.85 -0.03 -4.76
C ARG A 5 20.73 0.39 -3.80
N VAL A 6 20.98 0.32 -2.48
CA VAL A 6 20.00 0.61 -1.42
C VAL A 6 20.29 1.95 -0.70
N SER A 7 21.23 2.76 -1.19
CA SER A 7 21.50 4.06 -0.58
C SER A 7 20.48 5.11 -1.07
N GLY A 8 19.94 5.93 -0.17
CA GLY A 8 19.05 7.04 -0.52
C GLY A 8 19.62 7.96 -1.63
N LEU A 9 20.95 8.06 -1.72
CA LEU A 9 21.66 8.78 -2.78
C LEU A 9 21.42 8.16 -4.17
N PHE A 10 21.34 6.84 -4.28
CA PHE A 10 21.08 6.16 -5.55
C PHE A 10 19.66 6.46 -6.06
N THR A 11 18.68 6.44 -5.18
CA THR A 11 17.29 6.80 -5.49
C THR A 11 17.17 8.26 -5.93
N GLU A 12 17.88 9.19 -5.26
CA GLU A 12 17.88 10.61 -5.63
C GLU A 12 18.56 10.85 -6.99
N ILE A 13 19.63 10.12 -7.30
CA ILE A 13 20.29 10.19 -8.62
C ILE A 13 19.34 9.71 -9.73
N ILE A 14 18.64 8.60 -9.52
CA ILE A 14 17.65 8.10 -10.49
C ILE A 14 16.53 9.12 -10.68
N ARG A 15 16.02 9.70 -9.58
CA ARG A 15 14.99 10.75 -9.64
C ARG A 15 15.47 11.96 -10.45
N ALA A 16 16.67 12.45 -10.16
CA ALA A 16 17.25 13.60 -10.88
C ALA A 16 17.47 13.31 -12.36
N CYS A 17 17.90 12.11 -12.70
CA CYS A 17 18.06 11.70 -14.10
C CYS A 17 16.71 11.59 -14.83
N LYS A 18 15.68 11.05 -14.19
CA LYS A 18 14.31 11.01 -14.74
C LYS A 18 13.74 12.41 -14.96
N GLN A 19 13.94 13.34 -13.99
CA GLN A 19 13.52 14.74 -14.13
C GLN A 19 14.24 15.47 -15.26
N ALA A 20 15.46 15.05 -15.58
CA ALA A 20 16.26 15.59 -16.66
C ALA A 20 16.04 14.86 -18.00
N ASP A 21 15.09 13.93 -18.07
CA ASP A 21 14.76 13.12 -19.25
C ASP A 21 15.96 12.35 -19.81
N LEU A 22 16.88 11.95 -18.92
CA LEU A 22 18.08 11.20 -19.28
C LEU A 22 17.78 9.69 -19.31
N PRO A 23 18.16 8.96 -20.38
CA PRO A 23 17.99 7.52 -20.42
C PRO A 23 18.87 6.84 -19.38
N ILE A 24 18.28 6.11 -18.45
CA ILE A 24 19.00 5.35 -17.44
C ILE A 24 19.01 3.88 -17.87
N ALA A 25 20.19 3.36 -18.19
CA ALA A 25 20.35 1.94 -18.44
C ALA A 25 20.55 1.19 -17.11
N GLY A 26 19.61 0.32 -16.76
CA GLY A 26 19.72 -0.55 -15.60
C GLY A 26 18.36 -1.09 -15.17
N ALA A 27 18.31 -2.38 -14.82
CA ALA A 27 17.16 -2.94 -14.16
C ALA A 27 17.11 -2.38 -12.73
N ASP A 28 16.17 -1.49 -12.46
CA ASP A 28 15.90 -0.97 -11.12
C ASP A 28 15.14 -2.06 -10.36
N VAL A 29 15.87 -2.79 -9.52
CA VAL A 29 15.24 -3.76 -8.60
C VAL A 29 14.75 -2.96 -7.40
N LEU A 30 13.58 -2.35 -7.55
CA LEU A 30 12.88 -1.76 -6.42
C LEU A 30 12.16 -2.89 -5.68
N LYS A 31 12.37 -2.97 -4.36
CA LYS A 31 11.48 -3.76 -3.53
C LYS A 31 10.10 -3.10 -3.61
N ILE A 32 9.13 -3.83 -4.07
CA ILE A 32 7.74 -3.34 -4.18
C ILE A 32 7.26 -2.80 -2.84
N SER A 33 7.67 -3.44 -1.74
CA SER A 33 7.36 -3.06 -0.37
C SER A 33 7.90 -1.69 0.06
N ASP A 34 8.84 -1.10 -0.69
CA ASP A 34 9.39 0.22 -0.37
C ASP A 34 8.57 1.37 -0.97
N GLU A 35 7.69 1.08 -1.94
CA GLU A 35 6.80 2.07 -2.54
C GLU A 35 5.71 2.51 -1.56
N LEU A 36 5.55 3.84 -1.39
CA LEU A 36 4.61 4.40 -0.40
C LEU A 36 3.16 3.93 -0.63
N ALA A 37 2.70 3.90 -1.88
CA ALA A 37 1.36 3.43 -2.20
C ALA A 37 1.14 1.96 -1.80
N VAL A 38 2.16 1.12 -2.00
CA VAL A 38 2.12 -0.30 -1.62
C VAL A 38 2.12 -0.44 -0.10
N ARG A 39 2.94 0.35 0.61
CA ARG A 39 2.96 0.36 2.08
C ARG A 39 1.61 0.77 2.67
N ASP A 40 0.96 1.76 2.09
CA ASP A 40 -0.34 2.24 2.55
C ASP A 40 -1.44 1.18 2.33
N ILE A 41 -1.44 0.53 1.16
CA ILE A 41 -2.36 -0.57 0.87
C ILE A 41 -2.07 -1.76 1.80
N THR A 42 -0.81 -2.13 1.98
CA THR A 42 -0.39 -3.25 2.84
C THR A 42 -0.76 -3.00 4.30
N ALA A 43 -0.63 -1.76 4.80
CA ALA A 43 -1.09 -1.42 6.14
C ALA A 43 -2.60 -1.66 6.30
N LEU A 44 -3.40 -1.26 5.29
CA LEU A 44 -4.84 -1.56 5.32
C LEU A 44 -5.11 -3.07 5.29
N LEU A 45 -4.42 -3.82 4.44
CA LEU A 45 -4.58 -5.29 4.35
C LEU A 45 -4.20 -5.99 5.67
N ARG A 46 -3.14 -5.55 6.36
CA ARG A 46 -2.73 -6.09 7.67
C ARG A 46 -3.81 -5.86 8.72
N PHE A 47 -4.37 -4.65 8.78
CA PHE A 47 -5.50 -4.39 9.65
C PHE A 47 -6.72 -5.27 9.29
N LEU A 48 -7.01 -5.46 8.01
CA LEU A 48 -8.11 -6.34 7.58
C LEU A 48 -7.87 -7.81 7.99
N ALA A 49 -6.64 -8.28 7.97
CA ALA A 49 -6.26 -9.61 8.44
C ALA A 49 -6.29 -9.73 9.98
N LEU A 50 -5.86 -8.67 10.70
CA LEU A 50 -5.79 -8.64 12.16
C LEU A 50 -6.34 -7.32 12.70
N PRO A 51 -7.62 -7.27 13.12
CA PRO A 51 -8.26 -6.04 13.61
C PRO A 51 -7.68 -5.44 14.89
N GLU A 52 -6.91 -6.24 15.62
CA GLU A 52 -6.17 -5.84 16.81
C GLU A 52 -4.86 -5.12 16.49
N ASP A 53 -4.44 -5.07 15.23
CA ASP A 53 -3.24 -4.33 14.79
C ASP A 53 -3.54 -2.82 14.70
N ASP A 54 -3.42 -2.17 15.85
CA ASP A 54 -3.60 -0.73 16.00
C ASP A 54 -2.64 0.08 15.13
N LEU A 55 -1.41 -0.39 14.95
CA LEU A 55 -0.40 0.31 14.16
C LEU A 55 -0.77 0.33 12.68
N SER A 56 -1.13 -0.83 12.14
CA SER A 56 -1.55 -0.95 10.75
C SER A 56 -2.81 -0.13 10.47
N LEU A 57 -3.78 -0.14 11.38
CA LEU A 57 -4.97 0.72 11.26
C LEU A 57 -4.59 2.21 11.30
N ALA A 58 -3.73 2.63 12.22
CA ALA A 58 -3.27 4.01 12.30
C ALA A 58 -2.56 4.47 11.03
N CYS A 59 -1.67 3.63 10.47
CA CYS A 59 -1.02 3.89 9.19
C CYS A 59 -2.02 4.02 8.04
N ALA A 60 -2.99 3.10 7.96
CA ALA A 60 -4.03 3.14 6.94
C ALA A 60 -4.88 4.41 7.04
N LEU A 61 -5.31 4.80 8.24
CA LEU A 61 -6.08 6.03 8.47
C LEU A 61 -5.32 7.29 8.06
N ARG A 62 -4.00 7.33 8.30
CA ARG A 62 -3.14 8.44 7.91
C ARG A 62 -2.80 8.48 6.43
N SER A 63 -2.94 7.36 5.73
CA SER A 63 -2.66 7.26 4.31
C SER A 63 -3.66 8.07 3.47
N PRO A 64 -3.36 8.33 2.18
CA PRO A 64 -4.29 8.97 1.26
C PRO A 64 -5.62 8.21 1.08
N LEU A 65 -5.67 6.92 1.44
CA LEU A 65 -6.89 6.12 1.37
C LEU A 65 -8.02 6.68 2.24
N PHE A 66 -7.68 7.25 3.40
CA PHE A 66 -8.64 7.84 4.34
C PHE A 66 -8.37 9.29 4.67
N GLY A 67 -7.13 9.76 4.50
CA GLY A 67 -6.75 11.15 4.62
C GLY A 67 -6.90 11.77 6.02
N TRP A 68 -6.85 10.95 7.07
CA TRP A 68 -6.97 11.47 8.43
C TRP A 68 -5.78 12.35 8.82
N THR A 69 -6.06 13.41 9.58
CA THR A 69 -5.02 14.24 10.18
C THR A 69 -4.42 13.57 11.42
N GLU A 70 -3.20 13.97 11.80
CA GLU A 70 -2.59 13.50 13.05
C GLU A 70 -3.45 13.85 14.26
N GLN A 71 -4.06 15.03 14.27
CA GLN A 71 -4.92 15.43 15.35
C GLN A 71 -6.16 14.54 15.49
N GLN A 72 -6.76 14.12 14.38
CA GLN A 72 -7.91 13.20 14.41
C GLN A 72 -7.50 11.83 14.95
N LEU A 73 -6.36 11.30 14.46
CA LEU A 73 -5.84 10.03 14.95
C LEU A 73 -5.44 10.11 16.43
N TYR A 74 -4.75 11.19 16.83
CA TYR A 74 -4.38 11.42 18.23
C TYR A 74 -5.62 11.45 19.12
N THR A 75 -6.65 12.19 18.73
CA THR A 75 -7.90 12.30 19.50
C THR A 75 -8.55 10.94 19.69
N LEU A 76 -8.60 10.12 18.63
CA LEU A 76 -9.14 8.77 18.71
C LEU A 76 -8.29 7.88 19.62
N ALA A 77 -6.98 7.90 19.47
CA ALA A 77 -6.09 7.02 20.20
C ALA A 77 -5.94 7.40 21.69
N HIS A 78 -5.87 8.71 21.99
CA HIS A 78 -5.66 9.21 23.35
C HIS A 78 -6.88 9.08 24.26
N HIS A 79 -8.07 9.24 23.71
CA HIS A 79 -9.31 9.20 24.50
C HIS A 79 -9.97 7.82 24.55
N ARG A 80 -9.32 6.79 23.99
CA ARG A 80 -9.85 5.42 24.06
C ARG A 80 -9.70 4.85 25.49
N PRO A 81 -10.67 4.04 25.95
CA PRO A 81 -10.55 3.35 27.20
C PRO A 81 -9.34 2.42 27.23
N ASP A 82 -8.78 2.19 28.42
CA ASP A 82 -7.68 1.24 28.61
C ASP A 82 -8.03 -0.14 28.06
N LYS A 83 -7.04 -0.79 27.43
CA LYS A 83 -7.17 -2.12 26.81
C LYS A 83 -8.19 -2.21 25.67
N THR A 84 -8.58 -1.09 25.09
CA THR A 84 -9.47 -1.03 23.92
C THR A 84 -8.62 -0.87 22.65
N TYR A 85 -8.81 -1.71 21.65
CA TYR A 85 -8.15 -1.57 20.37
C TYR A 85 -8.66 -0.35 19.59
N LEU A 86 -7.81 0.20 18.74
CA LEU A 86 -8.11 1.40 17.94
C LEU A 86 -9.37 1.22 17.08
N TRP A 87 -9.56 0.02 16.52
CA TRP A 87 -10.76 -0.34 15.76
C TRP A 87 -12.05 -0.26 16.60
N GLN A 88 -11.99 -0.77 17.82
CA GLN A 88 -13.14 -0.72 18.73
C GLN A 88 -13.49 0.73 19.10
N ALA A 89 -12.46 1.54 19.38
CA ALA A 89 -12.65 2.97 19.67
C ALA A 89 -13.25 3.70 18.47
N LEU A 90 -12.78 3.41 17.24
CA LEU A 90 -13.30 4.01 16.01
C LEU A 90 -14.79 3.69 15.80
N ARG A 91 -15.20 2.43 16.02
CA ARG A 91 -16.61 2.02 15.91
C ARG A 91 -17.51 2.62 16.97
N GLY A 92 -16.96 2.97 18.12
CA GLY A 92 -17.70 3.63 19.22
C GLY A 92 -17.95 5.12 19.00
N GLN A 93 -17.31 5.74 18.00
CA GLN A 93 -17.48 7.16 17.72
C GLN A 93 -18.68 7.43 16.78
N THR A 94 -19.47 8.43 17.14
CA THR A 94 -20.54 8.97 16.29
C THR A 94 -20.11 10.31 15.71
N GLY A 95 -20.10 10.47 14.37
CA GLY A 95 -19.78 11.75 13.75
C GLY A 95 -19.08 11.66 12.38
N LEU A 96 -18.11 12.55 12.13
CA LEU A 96 -17.41 12.74 10.84
C LEU A 96 -16.68 11.49 10.28
N GLN A 97 -16.54 10.44 11.07
CA GLN A 97 -15.88 9.19 10.67
C GLN A 97 -16.78 8.19 9.93
N GLY A 98 -18.06 8.52 9.71
CA GLY A 98 -19.03 7.61 9.12
C GLY A 98 -18.61 7.06 7.74
N ALA A 99 -18.00 7.88 6.90
CA ALA A 99 -17.49 7.42 5.59
C ALA A 99 -16.32 6.43 5.74
N THR A 100 -15.38 6.69 6.66
CA THR A 100 -14.27 5.78 6.98
C THR A 100 -14.79 4.45 7.51
N LEU A 101 -15.73 4.48 8.45
CA LEU A 101 -16.34 3.27 9.01
C LEU A 101 -17.06 2.45 7.95
N ALA A 102 -17.85 3.09 7.08
CA ALA A 102 -18.54 2.39 5.99
C ALA A 102 -17.58 1.65 5.05
N ILE A 103 -16.45 2.27 4.71
CA ILE A 103 -15.41 1.64 3.89
C ILE A 103 -14.77 0.46 4.65
N LEU A 104 -14.36 0.67 5.90
CA LEU A 104 -13.70 -0.36 6.69
C LEU A 104 -14.64 -1.54 7.01
N ASP A 105 -15.92 -1.29 7.33
CA ASP A 105 -16.91 -2.34 7.54
C ASP A 105 -17.18 -3.15 6.25
N ASP A 106 -17.28 -2.49 5.08
CA ASP A 106 -17.40 -3.16 3.79
C ASP A 106 -16.19 -4.07 3.51
N LEU A 107 -14.97 -3.54 3.67
CA LEU A 107 -13.75 -4.30 3.42
C LEU A 107 -13.57 -5.45 4.42
N ARG A 108 -13.84 -5.22 5.71
CA ARG A 108 -13.81 -6.26 6.75
C ARG A 108 -14.81 -7.38 6.47
N GLY A 109 -16.01 -7.04 6.04
CA GLY A 109 -17.03 -8.02 5.68
C GLY A 109 -16.66 -8.86 4.45
N GLN A 110 -15.66 -8.44 3.67
CA GLN A 110 -15.21 -9.14 2.47
C GLN A 110 -13.83 -9.81 2.64
N ALA A 111 -13.06 -9.47 3.68
CA ALA A 111 -11.67 -9.89 3.83
C ALA A 111 -11.49 -11.43 3.89
N ASP A 112 -12.46 -12.14 4.44
CA ASP A 112 -12.43 -13.60 4.55
C ASP A 112 -12.96 -14.32 3.30
N PHE A 113 -13.60 -13.59 2.38
CA PHE A 113 -14.27 -14.17 1.20
C PHE A 113 -13.58 -13.83 -0.11
N LEU A 114 -13.03 -12.63 -0.22
CA LEU A 114 -12.33 -12.20 -1.42
C LEU A 114 -10.87 -12.69 -1.42
N ARG A 115 -10.41 -13.03 -2.61
CA ARG A 115 -8.98 -13.28 -2.83
C ARG A 115 -8.18 -11.98 -2.70
N PRO A 116 -6.88 -12.04 -2.42
CA PRO A 116 -6.04 -10.85 -2.28
C PRO A 116 -6.15 -9.86 -3.42
N TYR A 117 -6.13 -10.33 -4.67
CA TYR A 117 -6.30 -9.48 -5.85
C TYR A 117 -7.65 -8.75 -5.84
N ASP A 118 -8.75 -9.48 -5.62
CA ASP A 118 -10.09 -8.92 -5.63
C ASP A 118 -10.30 -7.90 -4.49
N LEU A 119 -9.71 -8.18 -3.31
CA LEU A 119 -9.78 -7.27 -2.17
C LEU A 119 -9.00 -5.98 -2.46
N ILE A 120 -7.79 -6.07 -3.03
CA ILE A 120 -7.00 -4.90 -3.44
C ILE A 120 -7.73 -4.13 -4.54
N ALA A 121 -8.25 -4.82 -5.55
CA ALA A 121 -9.03 -4.20 -6.63
C ALA A 121 -10.27 -3.46 -6.08
N ARG A 122 -10.94 -4.01 -5.05
CA ARG A 122 -12.07 -3.36 -4.38
C ARG A 122 -11.65 -2.06 -3.67
N ILE A 123 -10.52 -2.07 -2.96
CA ILE A 123 -9.94 -0.86 -2.33
C ILE A 123 -9.67 0.21 -3.38
N LEU A 124 -9.03 -0.18 -4.48
CA LEU A 124 -8.56 0.75 -5.51
C LEU A 124 -9.68 1.34 -6.36
N THR A 125 -10.68 0.53 -6.70
CA THR A 125 -11.75 0.92 -7.63
C THR A 125 -13.00 1.39 -6.90
N ARG A 126 -13.65 0.50 -6.12
CA ARG A 126 -14.92 0.79 -5.44
C ARG A 126 -14.80 1.93 -4.44
N HIS A 127 -13.71 1.94 -3.67
CA HIS A 127 -13.47 2.96 -2.65
C HIS A 127 -12.56 4.10 -3.13
N GLY A 128 -12.23 4.12 -4.42
CA GLY A 128 -11.48 5.22 -5.04
C GLY A 128 -10.02 5.33 -4.57
N GLY A 129 -9.47 4.27 -3.97
CA GLY A 129 -8.12 4.26 -3.39
C GLY A 129 -7.03 4.61 -4.42
N ARG A 130 -7.14 4.09 -5.67
CA ARG A 130 -6.18 4.42 -6.73
C ARG A 130 -6.12 5.93 -6.99
N LYS A 131 -7.27 6.57 -7.13
CA LYS A 131 -7.35 8.01 -7.35
C LYS A 131 -6.75 8.79 -6.19
N ALA A 132 -7.05 8.40 -4.96
CA ALA A 132 -6.56 9.07 -3.76
C ALA A 132 -5.03 8.94 -3.62
N LEU A 133 -4.47 7.75 -3.87
CA LEU A 133 -3.03 7.51 -3.82
C LEU A 133 -2.29 8.30 -4.90
N ILE A 134 -2.72 8.25 -6.16
CA ILE A 134 -2.10 8.99 -7.27
C ILE A 134 -2.19 10.49 -7.04
N ALA A 135 -3.35 11.01 -6.60
CA ALA A 135 -3.54 12.44 -6.34
C ALA A 135 -2.57 12.99 -5.28
N ARG A 136 -2.15 12.17 -4.32
CA ARG A 136 -1.25 12.57 -3.23
C ARG A 136 0.21 12.27 -3.50
N LEU A 137 0.50 11.12 -4.12
CA LEU A 137 1.86 10.58 -4.28
C LEU A 137 2.44 10.82 -5.68
N GLY A 138 1.61 11.21 -6.65
CA GLY A 138 1.99 11.41 -8.04
C GLY A 138 1.79 10.15 -8.91
N ASP A 139 2.00 10.32 -10.21
CA ASP A 139 1.74 9.27 -11.21
C ASP A 139 2.65 8.03 -11.03
N GLU A 140 3.84 8.20 -10.46
CA GLU A 140 4.76 7.10 -10.15
C GLU A 140 4.13 6.04 -9.22
N ALA A 141 3.17 6.44 -8.39
CA ALA A 141 2.44 5.50 -7.53
C ALA A 141 1.63 4.46 -8.33
N ALA A 142 1.26 4.77 -9.57
CA ALA A 142 0.51 3.84 -10.42
C ALA A 142 1.31 2.56 -10.71
N ASP A 143 2.61 2.69 -10.97
CA ASP A 143 3.49 1.55 -11.24
C ASP A 143 3.59 0.60 -10.05
N GLY A 144 3.74 1.15 -8.83
CA GLY A 144 3.77 0.37 -7.59
C GLY A 144 2.44 -0.36 -7.34
N ILE A 145 1.32 0.32 -7.58
CA ILE A 145 -0.04 -0.26 -7.46
C ILE A 145 -0.21 -1.42 -8.45
N ASP A 146 0.15 -1.22 -9.72
CA ASP A 146 0.01 -2.25 -10.76
C ASP A 146 0.93 -3.43 -10.51
N ALA A 147 2.14 -3.18 -10.02
CA ALA A 147 3.04 -4.22 -9.59
C ALA A 147 2.49 -5.03 -8.40
N LEU A 148 1.86 -4.39 -7.40
CA LEU A 148 1.22 -5.08 -6.28
C LEU A 148 0.06 -5.98 -6.76
N LEU A 149 -0.77 -5.49 -7.69
CA LEU A 149 -1.84 -6.28 -8.30
C LEU A 149 -1.30 -7.49 -9.05
N ALA A 150 -0.21 -7.32 -9.82
CA ALA A 150 0.45 -8.42 -10.52
C ALA A 150 0.99 -9.47 -9.54
N GLN A 151 1.55 -9.04 -8.40
CA GLN A 151 2.01 -9.94 -7.36
C GLN A 151 0.85 -10.69 -6.68
N ALA A 152 -0.28 -10.04 -6.43
CA ALA A 152 -1.45 -10.72 -5.89
C ALA A 152 -1.95 -11.83 -6.83
N LEU A 153 -2.01 -11.57 -8.14
CA LEU A 153 -2.34 -12.59 -9.13
C LEU A 153 -1.33 -13.74 -9.18
N ALA A 154 -0.02 -13.42 -9.10
CA ALA A 154 1.02 -14.44 -9.09
C ALA A 154 0.90 -15.36 -7.86
N TYR A 155 0.66 -14.77 -6.68
CA TYR A 155 0.43 -15.52 -5.45
C TYR A 155 -0.77 -16.48 -5.58
N GLU A 156 -1.88 -16.01 -6.15
CA GLU A 156 -3.11 -16.81 -6.31
C GLU A 156 -2.96 -18.01 -7.25
N THR A 157 -1.94 -18.01 -8.12
CA THR A 157 -1.66 -19.13 -9.01
C THR A 157 -0.79 -20.20 -8.37
N SER A 158 -0.05 -19.85 -7.32
CA SER A 158 0.98 -20.73 -6.71
C SER A 158 0.53 -21.36 -5.40
N ASP A 159 -0.46 -20.78 -4.70
CA ASP A 159 -0.84 -21.22 -3.36
C ASP A 159 -2.35 -21.09 -3.09
N VAL A 160 -2.78 -21.59 -1.92
CA VAL A 160 -4.17 -21.37 -1.45
C VAL A 160 -4.34 -19.88 -1.13
N PRO A 161 -5.21 -19.17 -1.85
CA PRO A 161 -5.30 -17.74 -1.73
C PRO A 161 -5.92 -17.35 -0.38
N SER A 162 -5.07 -16.89 0.55
CA SER A 162 -5.47 -16.28 1.82
C SER A 162 -4.82 -14.92 1.99
N LEU A 163 -5.50 -14.00 2.66
CA LEU A 163 -4.96 -12.66 2.91
C LEU A 163 -3.68 -12.71 3.78
N THR A 164 -3.69 -13.53 4.83
CA THR A 164 -2.53 -13.70 5.72
C THR A 164 -1.33 -14.29 4.96
N GLY A 165 -1.54 -15.37 4.20
CA GLY A 165 -0.48 -15.98 3.40
C GLY A 165 0.09 -15.02 2.35
N PHE A 166 -0.76 -14.19 1.73
CA PHE A 166 -0.29 -13.16 0.81
C PHE A 166 0.59 -12.10 1.48
N LEU A 167 0.23 -11.67 2.69
CA LEU A 167 1.03 -10.72 3.46
C LEU A 167 2.38 -11.31 3.87
N GLU A 168 2.41 -12.56 4.33
CA GLU A 168 3.65 -13.29 4.64
C GLU A 168 4.53 -13.45 3.39
N TRP A 169 3.90 -13.75 2.24
CA TRP A 169 4.61 -13.86 0.98
C TRP A 169 5.21 -12.52 0.51
N LEU A 170 4.48 -11.40 0.68
CA LEU A 170 5.00 -10.05 0.38
C LEU A 170 6.17 -9.65 1.29
N ASP A 171 6.16 -10.10 2.54
CA ASP A 171 7.22 -9.82 3.51
C ASP A 171 8.46 -10.70 3.27
N SER A 172 8.34 -11.81 2.53
CA SER A 172 9.49 -12.59 2.13
C SER A 172 10.35 -11.77 1.15
N ASP A 173 11.68 -11.75 1.38
CA ASP A 173 12.64 -10.97 0.56
C ASP A 173 12.71 -11.43 -0.92
N GLU A 174 11.92 -12.44 -1.31
CA GLU A 174 11.90 -13.01 -2.65
C GLU A 174 11.11 -12.19 -3.67
N VAL A 175 10.23 -11.28 -3.22
CA VAL A 175 9.43 -10.46 -4.13
C VAL A 175 10.22 -9.24 -4.62
N GLN A 176 11.18 -9.50 -5.48
CA GLN A 176 11.90 -8.46 -6.22
C GLN A 176 11.26 -8.28 -7.59
N VAL A 177 10.56 -7.18 -7.80
CA VAL A 177 10.09 -6.83 -9.14
C VAL A 177 11.22 -6.17 -9.91
N LYS A 178 11.70 -6.86 -10.95
CA LYS A 178 12.55 -6.22 -11.95
C LYS A 178 11.65 -5.30 -12.78
N ARG A 179 11.72 -4.01 -12.55
CA ARG A 179 11.24 -3.05 -13.55
C ARG A 179 12.14 -3.21 -14.77
N GLN A 180 11.62 -3.82 -15.83
CA GLN A 180 12.21 -3.65 -17.15
C GLN A 180 11.88 -2.20 -17.53
N MET A 181 12.87 -1.34 -17.43
CA MET A 181 12.81 -0.10 -18.18
C MET A 181 12.80 -0.53 -19.64
N ASP A 182 11.67 -0.32 -20.31
CA ASP A 182 11.63 -0.38 -21.75
C ASP A 182 12.75 0.55 -22.25
N ALA A 183 13.78 -0.05 -22.75
CA ALA A 183 14.71 0.64 -23.61
C ALA A 183 13.90 0.99 -24.85
N ALA A 184 13.15 2.10 -24.73
CA ALA A 184 12.51 2.69 -25.85
C ALA A 184 13.59 3.03 -26.84
N SER A 185 13.61 2.22 -27.88
CA SER A 185 14.08 2.56 -29.20
C SER A 185 15.57 2.83 -29.35
N ASP A 186 16.26 1.80 -29.70
CA ASP A 186 17.28 1.97 -30.73
C ASP A 186 16.75 1.35 -32.03
N ARG A 187 16.07 2.17 -32.82
CA ARG A 187 15.85 1.95 -34.24
C ARG A 187 16.15 3.24 -34.95
N ILE A 188 17.38 3.38 -35.35
CA ILE A 188 17.81 4.09 -36.55
C ILE A 188 18.41 3.05 -37.47
#